data_c654d16e89137b3ed38adfeab74e267d
#
_entry.id   c654d16e89137b3ed38adfeab74e267d
#
_cell.length_a   1.000
_cell.length_b   1.000
_cell.length_c   1.000
_cell.angle_alpha   90.00
_cell.angle_beta   90.00
_cell.angle_gamma   90.00
#
_symmetry.space_group_name_H-M   'P 1'
#
loop_
_entity.id
_entity.type
_entity.pdbx_description
1 polymer ?
#
loop_
_entity_poly.entity_id
_entity_poly.type
_entity_poly.pdbx_seq_one_letter_code
_entity_poly.pdbx_strand_id
1 'polypeptide(L)'
;MNNIKVSILGSDGYVCQIPRIKEGMEALGHILSKEFPDIIYSNDPKGYEESIKLKKKYPNAYLIFNFLDVPWHMPNIEKQTNQLVEHYLFKADAVSVISFKVKKDLEKFFKKKIHVIYNPIKDVHYDKSIKKNNKFFYVGRALDPIKRFNLVKESLLKIKDGEKNIKICGTENPNFGNYLGIIKDDELN
;
A
#
# COMPACT_ATOMS: atom_id res chain seq x y z
N MET A 1 -12.03 -15.19 21.94
CA MET A 1 -11.08 -15.42 20.80
C MET A 1 -9.70 -15.59 21.41
N ASN A 2 -8.90 -16.55 20.95
CA ASN A 2 -7.53 -16.68 21.45
C ASN A 2 -6.69 -15.53 20.88
N ASN A 3 -5.95 -14.86 21.72
CA ASN A 3 -5.06 -13.79 21.32
C ASN A 3 -3.90 -14.38 20.48
N ILE A 4 -3.81 -13.98 19.21
CA ILE A 4 -2.75 -14.42 18.30
C ILE A 4 -1.60 -13.43 18.38
N LYS A 5 -0.37 -13.91 18.43
CA LYS A 5 0.83 -13.09 18.35
C LYS A 5 1.21 -12.84 16.90
N VAL A 6 1.25 -11.58 16.50
CA VAL A 6 1.51 -11.19 15.11
C VAL A 6 2.77 -10.33 15.03
N SER A 7 3.73 -10.75 14.20
CA SER A 7 4.88 -9.92 13.83
C SER A 7 4.59 -9.24 12.50
N ILE A 8 4.53 -7.91 12.48
CA ILE A 8 4.31 -7.12 11.27
C ILE A 8 5.62 -6.45 10.87
N LEU A 9 6.11 -6.79 9.69
CA LEU A 9 7.41 -6.39 9.16
C LEU A 9 7.26 -5.61 7.86
N GLY A 10 8.08 -4.58 7.72
CA GLY A 10 8.13 -3.71 6.55
C GLY A 10 8.78 -2.37 6.86
N SER A 11 9.01 -1.55 5.85
CA SER A 11 9.55 -0.21 6.02
C SER A 11 8.47 0.77 6.47
N ASP A 12 8.81 1.63 7.41
CA ASP A 12 7.92 2.72 7.86
C ASP A 12 7.70 3.78 6.76
N GLY A 13 8.40 3.68 5.63
CA GLY A 13 8.28 4.60 4.49
C GLY A 13 6.97 4.44 3.68
N TYR A 14 6.25 3.33 3.83
CA TYR A 14 4.87 3.19 3.35
C TYR A 14 3.90 3.65 4.44
N VAL A 15 3.94 4.93 4.68
CA VAL A 15 3.53 5.68 5.88
C VAL A 15 2.10 5.38 6.37
N CYS A 16 1.23 4.86 5.54
CA CYS A 16 -0.17 4.71 5.95
C CYS A 16 -0.62 3.28 6.24
N GLN A 17 0.11 2.26 5.78
CA GLN A 17 -0.42 0.89 5.80
C GLN A 17 0.01 0.10 7.04
N ILE A 18 1.31 0.08 7.34
CA ILE A 18 1.82 -0.70 8.48
C ILE A 18 1.25 -0.20 9.82
N PRO A 19 1.25 1.10 10.11
CA PRO A 19 0.58 1.61 11.31
C PRO A 19 -0.89 1.22 11.39
N ARG A 20 -1.65 1.37 10.31
CA ARG A 20 -3.08 1.01 10.28
C ARG A 20 -3.34 -0.49 10.45
N ILE A 21 -2.48 -1.34 9.88
CA ILE A 21 -2.56 -2.79 10.10
C ILE A 21 -2.28 -3.12 11.56
N LYS A 22 -1.27 -2.49 12.18
CA LYS A 22 -0.96 -2.67 13.60
C LYS A 22 -2.13 -2.24 14.47
N GLU A 23 -2.64 -1.03 14.29
CA GLU A 23 -3.81 -0.51 15.01
C GLU A 23 -5.03 -1.46 14.86
N GLY A 24 -5.30 -1.95 13.64
CA GLY A 24 -6.38 -2.89 13.39
C GLY A 24 -6.20 -4.23 14.10
N MET A 25 -4.98 -4.78 14.12
CA MET A 25 -4.68 -6.03 14.82
C MET A 25 -4.83 -5.88 16.33
N GLU A 26 -4.35 -4.77 16.91
CA GLU A 26 -4.51 -4.47 18.34
C GLU A 26 -6.00 -4.27 18.71
N ALA A 27 -6.76 -3.55 17.86
CA ALA A 27 -8.21 -3.37 18.07
C ALA A 27 -9.00 -4.69 18.03
N LEU A 28 -8.49 -5.70 17.30
CA LEU A 28 -9.04 -7.06 17.30
C LEU A 28 -8.56 -7.92 18.47
N GLY A 29 -7.74 -7.36 19.38
CA GLY A 29 -7.21 -8.05 20.55
C GLY A 29 -6.00 -8.94 20.27
N HIS A 30 -5.33 -8.79 19.12
CA HIS A 30 -4.11 -9.51 18.82
C HIS A 30 -2.89 -8.82 19.46
N ILE A 31 -1.84 -9.59 19.71
CA ILE A 31 -0.61 -9.10 20.35
C ILE A 31 0.46 -8.87 19.28
N LEU A 32 0.94 -7.64 19.17
CA LEU A 32 2.09 -7.35 18.29
C LEU A 32 3.39 -7.78 18.99
N SER A 33 4.10 -8.75 18.39
CA SER A 33 5.36 -9.27 18.97
C SER A 33 6.29 -9.82 17.90
N LYS A 34 7.59 -9.58 18.06
CA LYS A 34 8.64 -10.26 17.31
C LYS A 34 9.12 -11.54 18.01
N GLU A 35 8.67 -11.78 19.24
CA GLU A 35 9.03 -12.95 20.01
C GLU A 35 7.90 -13.97 19.99
N PHE A 36 8.23 -15.19 19.56
CA PHE A 36 7.30 -16.32 19.46
C PHE A 36 6.00 -15.95 18.71
N PRO A 37 6.10 -15.39 17.49
CA PRO A 37 4.90 -15.06 16.74
C PRO A 37 4.18 -16.31 16.24
N ASP A 38 2.86 -16.27 16.24
CA ASP A 38 2.02 -17.27 15.55
C ASP A 38 1.93 -16.95 14.06
N ILE A 39 1.92 -15.64 13.72
CA ILE A 39 1.87 -15.14 12.35
C ILE A 39 3.02 -14.13 12.13
N ILE A 40 3.69 -14.27 11.01
CA ILE A 40 4.65 -13.31 10.47
C ILE A 40 4.02 -12.71 9.21
N TYR A 41 3.73 -11.41 9.24
CA TYR A 41 3.15 -10.67 8.13
C TYR A 41 4.15 -9.66 7.57
N SER A 42 4.35 -9.66 6.27
CA SER A 42 5.31 -8.80 5.61
C SER A 42 4.73 -8.13 4.37
N ASN A 43 5.05 -6.86 4.17
CA ASN A 43 4.36 -5.94 3.29
C ASN A 43 5.26 -5.32 2.19
N ASP A 44 6.58 -5.51 2.28
CA ASP A 44 7.53 -4.95 1.30
C ASP A 44 8.81 -5.80 1.22
N PRO A 45 9.68 -5.58 0.20
CA PRO A 45 10.89 -6.36 0.01
C PRO A 45 11.84 -6.40 1.22
N LYS A 46 11.97 -5.29 1.97
CA LYS A 46 12.79 -5.23 3.19
C LYS A 46 12.19 -6.10 4.30
N GLY A 47 10.89 -6.00 4.46
CA GLY A 47 10.15 -6.86 5.38
C GLY A 47 10.21 -8.34 4.99
N TYR A 48 10.21 -8.68 3.70
CA TYR A 48 10.33 -10.07 3.23
C TYR A 48 11.64 -10.71 3.69
N GLU A 49 12.76 -10.02 3.57
CA GLU A 49 14.05 -10.55 4.01
C GLU A 49 14.09 -10.80 5.53
N GLU A 50 13.60 -9.84 6.31
CA GLU A 50 13.50 -9.95 7.77
C GLU A 50 12.56 -11.10 8.17
N SER A 51 11.41 -11.23 7.48
CA SER A 51 10.42 -12.25 7.78
C SER A 51 10.93 -13.68 7.53
N ILE A 52 11.79 -13.88 6.53
CA ILE A 52 12.42 -15.18 6.29
C ILE A 52 13.40 -15.52 7.42
N LYS A 53 14.17 -14.55 7.91
CA LYS A 53 15.05 -14.75 9.07
C LYS A 53 14.23 -15.12 10.30
N LEU A 54 13.09 -14.43 10.50
CA LEU A 54 12.20 -14.70 11.63
C LEU A 54 11.51 -16.07 11.51
N LYS A 55 11.07 -16.47 10.30
CA LYS A 55 10.49 -17.80 10.03
C LYS A 55 11.49 -18.92 10.29
N LYS A 56 12.79 -18.72 10.02
CA LYS A 56 13.83 -19.69 10.38
C LYS A 56 13.97 -19.84 11.89
N LYS A 57 13.86 -18.74 12.63
CA LYS A 57 13.90 -18.75 14.10
C LYS A 57 12.65 -19.39 14.70
N TYR A 58 11.49 -19.17 14.09
CA TYR A 58 10.19 -19.66 14.53
C TYR A 58 9.50 -20.45 13.41
N PRO A 59 9.93 -21.69 13.16
CA PRO A 59 9.49 -22.47 11.98
C PRO A 59 7.99 -22.76 11.96
N ASN A 60 7.34 -22.80 13.12
CA ASN A 60 5.90 -23.04 13.23
C ASN A 60 5.03 -21.78 12.99
N ALA A 61 5.63 -20.58 12.99
CA ALA A 61 4.89 -19.35 12.69
C ALA A 61 4.39 -19.35 11.24
N TYR A 62 3.16 -18.91 11.00
CA TYR A 62 2.57 -18.83 9.66
C TYR A 62 3.06 -17.61 8.92
N LEU A 63 3.74 -17.77 7.79
CA LEU A 63 4.33 -16.68 7.03
C LEU A 63 3.39 -16.18 5.93
N ILE A 64 3.02 -14.91 5.99
CA ILE A 64 2.17 -14.24 5.00
C ILE A 64 2.98 -13.13 4.33
N PHE A 65 3.06 -13.16 2.99
CA PHE A 65 3.54 -12.04 2.20
C PHE A 65 2.37 -11.27 1.60
N ASN A 66 2.37 -9.96 1.79
CA ASN A 66 1.42 -9.05 1.15
C ASN A 66 2.09 -8.29 0.01
N PHE A 67 1.55 -8.42 -1.20
CA PHE A 67 2.02 -7.71 -2.36
C PHE A 67 1.14 -6.48 -2.62
N LEU A 68 1.74 -5.31 -2.48
CA LEU A 68 1.10 -4.01 -2.76
C LEU A 68 1.08 -3.72 -4.25
N ASP A 69 2.10 -4.21 -4.96
CA ASP A 69 2.26 -4.03 -6.39
C ASP A 69 3.00 -5.22 -6.99
N VAL A 70 2.96 -5.33 -8.31
CA VAL A 70 3.70 -6.34 -9.04
C VAL A 70 4.92 -5.70 -9.68
N PRO A 71 6.14 -6.12 -9.27
CA PRO A 71 7.37 -5.49 -9.71
C PRO A 71 7.56 -5.43 -11.23
N TRP A 72 7.04 -6.40 -11.98
CA TRP A 72 7.15 -6.41 -13.46
C TRP A 72 6.33 -5.32 -14.17
N HIS A 73 5.51 -4.57 -13.45
CA HIS A 73 4.88 -3.37 -13.99
C HIS A 73 5.77 -2.13 -13.88
N MET A 74 6.93 -2.25 -13.25
CA MET A 74 7.88 -1.16 -13.10
C MET A 74 8.99 -1.30 -14.14
N PRO A 75 9.22 -0.30 -15.01
CA PRO A 75 10.33 -0.30 -15.95
C PRO A 75 11.65 -0.53 -15.19
N ASN A 76 12.51 -1.40 -15.71
CA ASN A 76 13.83 -1.75 -15.15
C ASN A 76 13.87 -2.70 -13.92
N ILE A 77 12.77 -3.32 -13.51
CA ILE A 77 12.75 -4.21 -12.34
C ILE A 77 12.63 -5.70 -12.73
N GLU A 78 12.59 -6.03 -13.99
CA GLU A 78 12.37 -7.41 -14.47
C GLU A 78 13.35 -8.44 -13.85
N LYS A 79 14.61 -8.06 -13.71
CA LYS A 79 15.64 -8.92 -13.09
C LYS A 79 15.45 -9.09 -11.57
N GLN A 80 15.04 -8.01 -10.88
CA GLN A 80 14.74 -8.06 -9.46
C GLN A 80 13.43 -8.82 -9.18
N THR A 81 12.50 -8.81 -10.14
CA THR A 81 11.19 -9.48 -10.05
C THR A 81 11.33 -10.98 -10.00
N ASN A 82 12.11 -11.55 -10.89
CA ASN A 82 12.33 -12.99 -10.91
C ASN A 82 12.98 -13.46 -9.62
N GLN A 83 13.95 -12.71 -9.09
CA GLN A 83 14.55 -12.97 -7.79
C GLN A 83 13.54 -12.85 -6.64
N LEU A 84 12.63 -11.88 -6.68
CA LEU A 84 11.58 -11.69 -5.68
C LEU A 84 10.56 -12.83 -5.71
N VAL A 85 10.12 -13.21 -6.91
CA VAL A 85 9.15 -14.31 -7.10
C VAL A 85 9.78 -15.63 -6.68
N GLU A 86 10.98 -15.95 -7.16
CA GLU A 86 11.64 -17.21 -6.85
C GLU A 86 12.11 -17.30 -5.40
N HIS A 87 12.58 -16.20 -4.82
CA HIS A 87 13.20 -16.22 -3.49
C HIS A 87 12.22 -16.10 -2.34
N TYR A 88 11.15 -15.32 -2.49
CA TYR A 88 10.23 -14.98 -1.40
C TYR A 88 8.86 -15.65 -1.52
N LEU A 89 8.26 -15.61 -2.70
CA LEU A 89 6.89 -16.07 -2.89
C LEU A 89 6.71 -17.55 -2.54
N PHE A 90 7.67 -18.39 -2.93
CA PHE A 90 7.62 -19.82 -2.66
C PHE A 90 7.83 -20.19 -1.19
N LYS A 91 8.42 -19.29 -0.39
CA LYS A 91 8.65 -19.51 1.05
C LYS A 91 7.46 -19.12 1.91
N ALA A 92 6.51 -18.35 1.35
CA ALA A 92 5.30 -17.97 2.07
C ALA A 92 4.35 -19.16 2.25
N ASP A 93 3.71 -19.24 3.42
CA ASP A 93 2.62 -20.17 3.66
C ASP A 93 1.34 -19.67 2.97
N ALA A 94 1.14 -18.34 2.94
CA ALA A 94 0.08 -17.68 2.18
C ALA A 94 0.55 -16.35 1.57
N VAL A 95 -0.18 -15.91 0.56
CA VAL A 95 0.03 -14.63 -0.10
C VAL A 95 -1.26 -13.81 -0.06
N SER A 96 -1.15 -12.55 0.32
CA SER A 96 -2.21 -11.57 0.14
C SER A 96 -1.80 -10.49 -0.85
N VAL A 97 -2.79 -9.88 -1.48
CA VAL A 97 -2.63 -8.81 -2.47
C VAL A 97 -3.71 -7.75 -2.29
N ILE A 98 -3.43 -6.53 -2.73
CA ILE A 98 -4.34 -5.40 -2.53
C ILE A 98 -5.45 -5.28 -3.58
N SER A 99 -5.42 -6.09 -4.64
CA SER A 99 -6.43 -6.02 -5.70
C SER A 99 -6.56 -7.31 -6.49
N PHE A 100 -7.70 -7.49 -7.15
CA PHE A 100 -7.92 -8.60 -8.09
C PHE A 100 -6.98 -8.55 -9.29
N LYS A 101 -6.54 -7.36 -9.71
CA LYS A 101 -5.56 -7.23 -10.80
C LYS A 101 -4.22 -7.83 -10.38
N VAL A 102 -3.70 -7.45 -9.23
CA VAL A 102 -2.45 -8.01 -8.68
C VAL A 102 -2.58 -9.51 -8.49
N LYS A 103 -3.73 -10.00 -7.97
CA LYS A 103 -4.01 -11.43 -7.87
C LYS A 103 -3.86 -12.16 -9.20
N LYS A 104 -4.55 -11.68 -10.24
CA LYS A 104 -4.52 -12.28 -11.59
C LYS A 104 -3.11 -12.32 -12.18
N ASP A 105 -2.31 -11.32 -11.91
CA ASP A 105 -0.93 -11.26 -12.38
C ASP A 105 -0.02 -12.24 -11.63
N LEU A 106 -0.20 -12.38 -10.30
CA LEU A 106 0.56 -13.32 -9.48
C LEU A 106 0.16 -14.79 -9.70
N GLU A 107 -1.10 -15.10 -9.99
CA GLU A 107 -1.57 -16.48 -10.25
C GLU A 107 -0.86 -17.16 -11.43
N LYS A 108 -0.24 -16.39 -12.32
CA LYS A 108 0.59 -16.92 -13.40
C LYS A 108 1.85 -17.63 -12.89
N PHE A 109 2.36 -17.21 -11.74
CA PHE A 109 3.62 -17.67 -11.16
C PHE A 109 3.45 -18.47 -9.87
N PHE A 110 2.38 -18.17 -9.11
CA PHE A 110 2.15 -18.74 -7.79
C PHE A 110 0.90 -19.61 -7.76
N LYS A 111 1.08 -20.91 -7.45
CA LYS A 111 -0.01 -21.89 -7.50
C LYS A 111 -0.77 -22.08 -6.19
N LYS A 112 -0.26 -21.51 -5.07
CA LYS A 112 -0.99 -21.53 -3.81
C LYS A 112 -2.10 -20.48 -3.83
N LYS A 113 -3.03 -20.57 -2.88
CA LYS A 113 -4.14 -19.64 -2.75
C LYS A 113 -3.64 -18.21 -2.49
N ILE A 114 -4.15 -17.26 -3.28
CA ILE A 114 -3.89 -15.82 -3.12
C ILE A 114 -5.16 -15.16 -2.59
N HIS A 115 -5.03 -14.46 -1.49
CA HIS A 115 -6.12 -13.72 -0.85
C HIS A 115 -6.08 -12.25 -1.28
N VAL A 116 -7.25 -11.68 -1.64
CA VAL A 116 -7.36 -10.24 -1.89
C VAL A 116 -7.75 -9.58 -0.57
N ILE A 117 -6.87 -8.72 -0.05
CA ILE A 117 -7.08 -7.92 1.15
C ILE A 117 -6.76 -6.48 0.78
N TYR A 118 -7.79 -5.64 0.72
CA TYR A 118 -7.60 -4.22 0.39
C TYR A 118 -6.82 -3.51 1.47
N ASN A 119 -6.12 -2.43 1.07
CA ASN A 119 -5.44 -1.60 2.04
C ASN A 119 -6.42 -1.03 3.07
N PRO A 120 -6.07 -1.06 4.36
CA PRO A 120 -6.91 -0.48 5.39
C PRO A 120 -6.98 1.04 5.20
N ILE A 121 -8.17 1.58 5.34
CA ILE A 121 -8.40 3.03 5.41
C ILE A 121 -8.94 3.36 6.80
N LYS A 122 -8.66 4.58 7.26
CA LYS A 122 -9.29 5.12 8.45
C LYS A 122 -10.79 5.26 8.20
N ASP A 123 -11.61 4.98 9.22
CA ASP A 123 -13.03 5.27 9.13
C ASP A 123 -13.20 6.79 8.98
N VAL A 124 -13.70 7.20 7.84
CA VAL A 124 -13.92 8.61 7.52
C VAL A 124 -15.41 8.88 7.53
N HIS A 125 -15.84 9.77 8.40
CA HIS A 125 -17.22 10.24 8.39
C HIS A 125 -17.49 11.03 7.12
N TYR A 126 -18.29 10.45 6.22
CA TYR A 126 -18.74 11.13 5.03
C TYR A 126 -19.87 12.09 5.37
N ASP A 127 -19.59 13.38 5.40
CA ASP A 127 -20.61 14.42 5.58
C ASP A 127 -21.40 14.61 4.27
N LYS A 128 -22.63 14.10 4.26
CA LYS A 128 -23.56 14.24 3.13
C LYS A 128 -24.05 15.67 2.91
N SER A 129 -23.87 16.56 3.89
CA SER A 129 -24.28 17.97 3.78
C SER A 129 -23.31 18.79 2.91
N ILE A 130 -22.08 18.31 2.68
CA ILE A 130 -21.10 18.98 1.86
C ILE A 130 -21.56 19.00 0.41
N LYS A 131 -21.92 20.18 -0.07
CA LYS A 131 -22.29 20.38 -1.47
C LYS A 131 -21.06 20.23 -2.36
N LYS A 132 -21.18 19.37 -3.37
CA LYS A 132 -20.17 19.27 -4.43
C LYS A 132 -20.03 20.62 -5.11
N ASN A 133 -18.79 21.07 -5.27
CA ASN A 133 -18.44 22.25 -6.04
C ASN A 133 -17.57 21.82 -7.24
N ASN A 134 -17.40 22.71 -8.20
CA ASN A 134 -16.58 22.46 -9.40
C ASN A 134 -15.07 22.54 -9.10
N LYS A 135 -14.62 22.05 -7.95
CA LYS A 135 -13.22 21.99 -7.55
C LYS A 135 -12.69 20.59 -7.70
N PHE A 136 -11.45 20.51 -8.13
CA PHE A 136 -10.71 19.26 -8.27
C PHE A 136 -9.70 19.16 -7.13
N PHE A 137 -9.42 17.94 -6.72
CA PHE A 137 -8.44 17.66 -5.69
C PHE A 137 -7.53 16.51 -6.16
N TYR A 138 -6.23 16.73 -6.11
CA TYR A 138 -5.24 15.71 -6.43
C TYR A 138 -4.33 15.48 -5.21
N VAL A 139 -4.18 14.22 -4.82
CA VAL A 139 -3.28 13.81 -3.73
C VAL A 139 -2.28 12.81 -4.28
N GLY A 140 -1.00 13.14 -4.19
CA GLY A 140 0.04 12.22 -4.61
C GLY A 140 1.32 12.92 -5.08
N ARG A 141 2.29 12.10 -5.51
CA ARG A 141 3.55 12.56 -6.09
C ARG A 141 3.32 12.96 -7.55
N ALA A 142 3.05 14.24 -7.77
CA ALA A 142 2.64 14.74 -9.09
C ALA A 142 3.75 14.62 -10.15
N LEU A 143 5.03 14.65 -9.75
CA LEU A 143 6.18 14.49 -10.67
C LEU A 143 6.56 13.01 -10.91
N ASP A 144 5.97 12.07 -10.17
CA ASP A 144 6.16 10.65 -10.42
C ASP A 144 5.43 10.22 -11.70
N PRO A 145 6.15 9.74 -12.74
CA PRO A 145 5.54 9.35 -14.02
C PRO A 145 4.43 8.29 -13.87
N ILE A 146 4.55 7.40 -12.87
CA ILE A 146 3.55 6.35 -12.60
C ILE A 146 2.20 6.96 -12.20
N LYS A 147 2.20 8.13 -11.56
CA LYS A 147 0.98 8.85 -11.13
C LYS A 147 0.27 9.59 -12.25
N ARG A 148 0.91 9.69 -13.43
CA ARG A 148 0.34 10.24 -14.66
C ARG A 148 -0.32 11.61 -14.49
N PHE A 149 0.25 12.47 -13.65
CA PHE A 149 -0.31 13.81 -13.41
C PHE A 149 -0.45 14.65 -14.69
N ASN A 150 0.41 14.40 -15.69
CA ASN A 150 0.31 15.06 -16.99
C ASN A 150 -1.08 14.86 -17.64
N LEU A 151 -1.70 13.67 -17.51
CA LEU A 151 -3.06 13.45 -18.03
C LEU A 151 -4.10 14.29 -17.29
N VAL A 152 -3.93 14.48 -15.98
CA VAL A 152 -4.77 15.36 -15.16
C VAL A 152 -4.62 16.81 -15.64
N LYS A 153 -3.39 17.28 -15.80
CA LYS A 153 -3.08 18.61 -16.32
C LYS A 153 -3.70 18.86 -17.69
N GLU A 154 -3.45 17.96 -18.66
CA GLU A 154 -4.01 18.05 -20.01
C GLU A 154 -5.56 18.08 -20.02
N SER A 155 -6.17 17.28 -19.15
CA SER A 155 -7.64 17.25 -19.03
C SER A 155 -8.19 18.55 -18.46
N LEU A 156 -7.53 19.10 -17.44
CA LEU A 156 -7.96 20.36 -16.80
C LEU A 156 -7.76 21.57 -17.69
N LEU A 157 -6.74 21.59 -18.55
CA LEU A 157 -6.53 22.65 -19.52
C LEU A 157 -7.67 22.75 -20.57
N LYS A 158 -8.45 21.66 -20.74
CA LYS A 158 -9.64 21.65 -21.61
C LYS A 158 -10.90 22.15 -20.92
N ILE A 159 -10.86 22.38 -19.63
CA ILE A 159 -12.01 22.84 -18.83
C ILE A 159 -11.80 24.31 -18.50
N LYS A 160 -12.86 25.12 -18.67
CA LYS A 160 -12.83 26.55 -18.30
C LYS A 160 -12.42 26.68 -16.81
N ASP A 161 -11.39 27.47 -16.55
CA ASP A 161 -10.81 27.66 -15.23
C ASP A 161 -10.34 26.38 -14.50
N GLY A 162 -10.10 25.28 -15.21
CA GLY A 162 -9.72 23.99 -14.64
C GLY A 162 -8.45 24.06 -13.82
N GLU A 163 -7.42 24.79 -14.28
CA GLU A 163 -6.18 25.01 -13.55
C GLU A 163 -6.39 25.77 -12.23
N LYS A 164 -7.24 26.80 -12.22
CA LYS A 164 -7.54 27.60 -11.02
C LYS A 164 -8.36 26.83 -9.98
N ASN A 165 -9.08 25.82 -10.42
CA ASN A 165 -10.01 25.05 -9.60
C ASN A 165 -9.42 23.76 -9.04
N ILE A 166 -8.14 23.44 -9.32
CA ILE A 166 -7.49 22.27 -8.74
C ILE A 166 -6.62 22.65 -7.53
N LYS A 167 -6.77 21.88 -6.46
CA LYS A 167 -5.86 21.86 -5.31
C LYS A 167 -4.99 20.60 -5.39
N ILE A 168 -3.71 20.74 -5.15
CA ILE A 168 -2.73 19.66 -5.28
C ILE A 168 -1.98 19.50 -3.97
N CYS A 169 -2.03 18.29 -3.41
CA CYS A 169 -1.29 17.91 -2.20
C CYS A 169 -0.27 16.83 -2.55
N GLY A 170 0.94 16.98 -2.05
CA GLY A 170 2.01 16.01 -2.30
C GLY A 170 3.38 16.53 -1.89
N THR A 171 4.40 15.73 -2.15
CA THR A 171 5.79 16.03 -1.76
C THR A 171 6.48 17.06 -2.67
N GLU A 172 5.92 17.28 -3.88
CA GLU A 172 6.58 18.09 -4.92
C GLU A 172 5.56 18.99 -5.61
N ASN A 173 5.98 20.25 -5.86
CA ASN A 173 5.16 21.21 -6.59
C ASN A 173 5.24 20.93 -8.11
N PRO A 174 4.13 20.60 -8.79
CA PRO A 174 4.12 20.37 -10.23
C PRO A 174 4.07 21.68 -11.06
N ASN A 175 4.16 22.86 -10.42
CA ASN A 175 3.99 24.17 -11.07
C ASN A 175 2.69 24.27 -11.88
N PHE A 176 1.59 23.79 -11.31
CA PHE A 176 0.26 23.79 -11.91
C PHE A 176 -0.79 23.83 -10.80
N GLY A 177 -1.83 24.62 -10.98
CA GLY A 177 -2.91 24.71 -10.00
C GLY A 177 -2.49 25.36 -8.66
N ASN A 178 -3.28 25.11 -7.62
CA ASN A 178 -3.00 25.55 -6.26
C ASN A 178 -2.30 24.43 -5.46
N TYR A 179 -0.98 24.52 -5.35
CA TYR A 179 -0.19 23.55 -4.59
C TYR A 179 -0.22 23.87 -3.09
N LEU A 180 -0.62 22.90 -2.29
CA LEU A 180 -0.81 23.03 -0.84
C LEU A 180 0.30 22.35 -0.01
N GLY A 181 1.25 21.66 -0.66
CA GLY A 181 2.27 20.88 0.05
C GLY A 181 1.75 19.55 0.57
N ILE A 182 2.42 19.05 1.61
CA ILE A 182 1.99 17.85 2.33
C ILE A 182 0.92 18.25 3.36
N ILE A 183 -0.24 17.65 3.24
CA ILE A 183 -1.35 17.82 4.20
C ILE A 183 -1.46 16.54 5.03
N LYS A 184 -1.67 16.67 6.34
CA LYS A 184 -1.89 15.54 7.22
C LYS A 184 -3.29 14.94 7.00
N ASP A 185 -3.45 13.65 7.33
CA ASP A 185 -4.71 12.93 7.13
C ASP A 185 -5.93 13.58 7.82
N ASP A 186 -5.71 14.21 8.97
CA ASP A 186 -6.72 14.92 9.73
C ASP A 186 -7.12 16.31 9.14
N GLU A 187 -6.28 16.86 8.28
CA GLU A 187 -6.52 18.12 7.58
C GLU A 187 -7.17 17.91 6.19
N LEU A 188 -7.34 16.66 5.76
CA LEU A 188 -7.92 16.29 4.46
C LEU A 188 -9.47 16.21 4.49
N ASN A 189 -10.08 16.45 5.64
CA ASN A 189 -11.54 16.41 5.85
C ASN A 189 -12.21 17.73 5.47
#